data_9e01ba260059ee2b01bbcd58bac5c11d
#
_entry.id   9e01ba260059ee2b01bbcd58bac5c11d
#
_cell.length_a   1.000
_cell.length_b   1.000
_cell.length_c   1.000
_cell.angle_alpha   90.00
_cell.angle_beta   90.00
_cell.angle_gamma   90.00
#
_symmetry.space_group_name_H-M   'P 1'
#
loop_
_entity.id
_entity.type
_entity.pdbx_description
1 polymer ?
#
loop_
_entity_poly.entity_id
_entity_poly.type
_entity_poly.pdbx_seq_one_letter_code
_entity_poly.pdbx_strand_id
1 'polypeptide(L)' 'MLLIALLIVACQKTETERLAGADRDNHGCIGSAGYLWCAKENQCTRPWDVAKDKQFANSQEAFERYCGN' A
#
# COMPACT_ATOMS: atom_id res chain seq x y z
N MET A 1 -46.28 7.09 10.66
CA MET A 1 -45.71 6.93 10.63
C MET A 1 -44.64 6.90 10.10
N LEU A 2 -44.13 6.81 9.88
CA LEU A 2 -43.22 6.81 9.52
C LEU A 2 -42.16 6.58 9.23
N LEU A 3 -41.58 6.50 9.13
CA LEU A 3 -40.63 6.43 9.04
C LEU A 3 -39.71 6.16 8.43
N ILE A 4 -39.20 6.04 8.42
CA ILE A 4 -38.45 5.84 8.03
C ILE A 4 -37.42 5.93 7.45
N ALA A 5 -37.03 5.88 7.39
CA ALA A 5 -36.19 6.00 6.93
C ALA A 5 -35.05 5.88 6.85
N LEU A 6 -34.58 5.81 6.63
CA LEU A 6 -33.69 5.84 6.67
C LEU A 6 -32.70 5.40 6.32
N LEU A 7 -32.02 5.23 6.37
CA LEU A 7 -31.26 4.77 6.19
C LEU A 7 -30.37 4.81 5.37
N ILE A 8 -29.72 4.61 5.13
CA ILE A 8 -29.12 4.77 4.24
C ILE A 8 -27.91 5.21 4.17
N VAL A 9 -27.19 5.24 4.34
CA VAL A 9 -26.09 5.73 4.43
C VAL A 9 -24.96 4.96 4.33
N ALA A 10 -24.85 3.88 4.37
CA ALA A 10 -23.70 3.08 4.34
C ALA A 10 -22.85 3.24 3.14
N CYS A 11 -23.35 3.65 2.09
CA CYS A 11 -22.59 3.72 0.92
C CYS A 11 -21.43 4.60 0.97
N GLN A 12 -21.50 5.62 1.70
CA GLN A 12 -20.44 6.51 1.73
C GLN A 12 -19.23 5.97 2.30
N LYS A 13 -19.33 5.08 3.18
CA LYS A 13 -18.20 4.51 3.75
C LYS A 13 -17.36 3.84 2.78
N THR A 14 -17.90 3.19 1.82
CA THR A 14 -17.14 2.48 0.85
C THR A 14 -16.24 3.37 0.07
N GLU A 15 -16.72 4.52 -0.30
CA GLU A 15 -15.91 5.41 -1.03
C GLU A 15 -14.80 5.96 -0.22
N THR A 16 -15.03 6.20 1.02
CA THR A 16 -14.00 6.71 1.87
C THR A 16 -12.88 5.73 1.98
N GLU A 17 -13.19 4.48 2.08
CA GLU A 17 -12.17 3.49 2.17
C GLU A 17 -11.36 3.43 0.93
N ARG A 18 -11.99 3.65 -0.19
CA ARG A 18 -11.28 3.59 -1.42
C ARG A 18 -10.27 4.69 -1.52
N LEU A 19 -10.47 5.79 -0.85
CA LEU A 19 -9.56 6.87 -0.90
C LEU A 19 -8.35 6.70 -0.04
N ALA A 20 -8.49 6.11 1.08
CA ALA A 20 -7.38 6.07 2.00
C ALA A 20 -6.83 4.69 2.16
N GLY A 21 -5.65 4.47 1.66
CA GLY A 21 -4.99 3.20 1.86
C GLY A 21 -5.66 2.05 1.19
N ALA A 22 -6.51 2.33 0.23
CA ALA A 22 -7.20 1.28 -0.46
C ALA A 22 -6.35 0.66 -1.56
N ASP A 23 -5.24 1.25 -1.90
CA ASP A 23 -4.41 0.76 -2.98
C ASP A 23 -3.35 -0.20 -2.47
N ARG A 24 -3.78 -1.27 -1.86
CA ARG A 24 -2.85 -2.27 -1.38
C ARG A 24 -2.65 -3.31 -2.45
N ASP A 25 -1.41 -3.77 -2.56
CA ASP A 25 -1.12 -4.79 -3.56
C ASP A 25 -1.41 -6.17 -2.97
N ASN A 26 -0.99 -7.23 -3.65
CA ASN A 26 -1.28 -8.58 -3.22
C ASN A 26 -0.69 -8.92 -1.87
N HIS A 27 0.33 -8.20 -1.46
CA HIS A 27 0.99 -8.45 -0.19
C HIS A 27 0.52 -7.45 0.87
N GLY A 28 -0.42 -6.59 0.51
CA GLY A 28 -0.91 -5.60 1.45
C GLY A 28 -0.10 -4.33 1.53
N CYS A 29 0.83 -4.12 0.60
CA CYS A 29 1.65 -2.93 0.61
C CYS A 29 0.90 -1.75 0.03
N ILE A 30 0.99 -0.61 0.68
CA ILE A 30 0.28 0.58 0.24
C ILE A 30 1.15 1.39 -0.70
N GLY A 31 0.87 1.25 -2.00
CA GLY A 31 1.68 1.91 -3.02
C GLY A 31 1.67 3.42 -2.92
N SER A 32 0.53 4.01 -2.59
CA SER A 32 0.46 5.45 -2.52
C SER A 32 1.32 6.01 -1.40
N ALA A 33 1.67 5.20 -0.43
CA ALA A 33 2.54 5.62 0.65
C ALA A 33 4.00 5.26 0.34
N GLY A 34 4.26 4.70 -0.84
CA GLY A 34 5.61 4.38 -1.25
C GLY A 34 6.09 3.00 -0.87
N TYR A 35 5.20 2.17 -0.36
CA TYR A 35 5.62 0.84 0.07
C TYR A 35 5.54 -0.17 -1.06
N LEU A 36 6.56 -1.01 -1.16
CA LEU A 36 6.59 -2.10 -2.10
C LEU A 36 7.05 -3.35 -1.37
N TRP A 37 6.59 -4.48 -1.85
CA TRP A 37 6.96 -5.75 -1.24
C TRP A 37 8.42 -6.06 -1.53
N CYS A 38 9.11 -6.53 -0.52
CA CYS A 38 10.49 -6.97 -0.67
C CYS A 38 10.57 -8.41 -0.19
N ALA A 39 10.70 -9.35 -1.11
CA ALA A 39 10.68 -10.76 -0.77
C ALA A 39 11.80 -11.12 0.17
N LYS A 40 12.98 -10.54 -0.03
CA LYS A 40 14.11 -10.85 0.82
C LYS A 40 13.87 -10.44 2.26
N GLU A 41 13.21 -9.30 2.45
CA GLU A 41 12.93 -8.84 3.81
C GLU A 41 11.61 -9.39 4.32
N ASN A 42 10.82 -9.98 3.43
CA ASN A 42 9.53 -10.55 3.75
C ASN A 42 8.61 -9.51 4.38
N GLN A 43 8.62 -8.31 3.83
CA GLN A 43 7.79 -7.23 4.33
C GLN A 43 7.68 -6.11 3.33
N CYS A 44 6.75 -5.20 3.56
CA CYS A 44 6.60 -4.03 2.72
C CYS A 44 7.67 -3.04 3.15
N THR A 45 8.36 -2.44 2.19
CA THR A 45 9.42 -1.51 2.47
C THR A 45 9.32 -0.32 1.53
N ARG A 46 9.98 0.77 1.88
CA ARG A 46 10.09 1.88 0.97
C ARG A 46 11.44 1.75 0.28
N PRO A 47 11.46 1.67 -1.03
CA PRO A 47 12.70 1.39 -1.76
C PRO A 47 13.86 2.32 -1.43
N TRP A 48 13.57 3.61 -1.24
CA TRP A 48 14.65 4.54 -0.97
C TRP A 48 15.25 4.32 0.42
N ASP A 49 14.47 3.83 1.37
CA ASP A 49 14.99 3.55 2.69
C ASP A 49 15.87 2.32 2.66
N VAL A 50 15.44 1.30 1.93
CA VAL A 50 16.21 0.07 1.82
C VAL A 50 17.51 0.34 1.07
N ALA A 51 17.44 1.15 0.01
CA ALA A 51 18.62 1.47 -0.76
C ALA A 51 19.66 2.16 0.11
N LYS A 52 19.21 3.05 0.96
CA LYS A 52 20.12 3.77 1.83
C LYS A 52 20.69 2.84 2.88
N ASP A 53 19.85 2.03 3.46
CA ASP A 53 20.28 1.12 4.51
C ASP A 53 21.22 0.05 4.00
N LYS A 54 20.95 -0.48 2.82
CA LYS A 54 21.76 -1.55 2.26
C LYS A 54 22.78 -1.07 1.26
N GLN A 55 22.83 0.25 1.06
CA GLN A 55 23.86 0.87 0.23
C GLN A 55 23.86 0.40 -1.22
N PHE A 56 22.72 0.45 -1.84
CA PHE A 56 22.66 0.19 -3.28
C PHE A 56 21.98 1.38 -3.95
N ALA A 57 22.00 1.41 -5.26
CA ALA A 57 21.46 2.53 -6.02
C ALA A 57 19.97 2.67 -5.77
N ASN A 58 19.50 3.90 -5.59
CA ASN A 58 18.08 4.13 -5.38
C ASN A 58 17.37 4.08 -6.72
N SER A 59 17.18 2.88 -7.23
CA SER A 59 16.49 2.67 -8.50
C SER A 59 15.60 1.45 -8.38
N GLN A 60 14.62 1.36 -9.25
CA GLN A 60 13.71 0.25 -9.23
C GLN A 60 14.44 -1.05 -9.53
N GLU A 61 15.36 -1.01 -10.46
CA GLU A 61 16.11 -2.20 -10.79
C GLU A 61 16.94 -2.72 -9.64
N ALA A 62 17.63 -1.82 -8.96
CA ALA A 62 18.47 -2.25 -7.85
C ALA A 62 17.61 -2.80 -6.72
N PHE A 63 16.45 -2.16 -6.49
CA PHE A 63 15.56 -2.62 -5.46
C PHE A 63 15.04 -4.02 -5.77
N GLU A 64 14.63 -4.26 -7.01
CA GLU A 64 14.09 -5.56 -7.37
C GLU A 64 15.17 -6.63 -7.30
N ARG A 65 16.39 -6.26 -7.64
CA ARG A 65 17.48 -7.20 -7.60
C ARG A 65 17.81 -7.58 -6.16
N TYR A 66 17.82 -6.60 -5.29
CA TYR A 66 18.11 -6.87 -3.88
C TYR A 66 16.97 -7.68 -3.26
N CYS A 67 15.74 -7.32 -3.53
CA CYS A 67 14.60 -7.96 -2.89
C CYS A 67 14.22 -9.30 -3.48
N GLY A 68 14.73 -9.61 -4.67
CA GLY A 68 14.40 -10.88 -5.30
C GLY A 68 13.00 -10.92 -5.83
N ASN A 69 12.45 -9.76 -6.13
CA ASN A 69 11.08 -9.70 -6.63
C ASN A 69 10.97 -10.07 -8.09
#